data_af0ff690a9f951f886aaf0d93159ded9
#
_entry.id   af0ff690a9f951f886aaf0d93159ded9
#
_cell.length_a   1.000
_cell.length_b   1.000
_cell.length_c   1.000
_cell.angle_alpha   90.00
_cell.angle_beta   90.00
_cell.angle_gamma   90.00
#
_symmetry.space_group_name_H-M   'P 1'
#
loop_
_entity.id
_entity.type
_entity.pdbx_description
1 polymer ?
#
loop_
_entity_poly.entity_id
_entity_poly.type
_entity_poly.pdbx_seq_one_letter_code
_entity_poly.pdbx_strand_id
1 'polypeptide(L)'
;MIQLTREEIDFHALTESVRSDQAGAVVLFLGTVREMTDGRQTVALDYDGYPAMANAKLAELEAEARRRWPVIEAAIAHRLGRLELGEVSVAVAVSCPHRGDAFDAGRFLIDQLKITVPIWKKENWADGTTEWVHPGSESPATSAPPV
;
A
#
# COMPACT_ATOMS: atom_id res chain seq x y z
N MET A 1 3.76 10.87 -7.19
CA MET A 1 3.15 11.58 -6.03
C MET A 1 3.11 10.66 -4.82
N ILE A 2 3.52 11.17 -3.68
CA ILE A 2 3.53 10.40 -2.43
C ILE A 2 2.76 11.17 -1.37
N GLN A 3 1.84 10.49 -0.70
CA GLN A 3 0.97 11.11 0.31
C GLN A 3 0.86 10.21 1.54
N LEU A 4 1.21 10.74 2.70
CA LEU A 4 0.81 10.19 3.99
C LEU A 4 -0.30 11.07 4.54
N THR A 5 -1.41 10.48 4.95
CA THR A 5 -2.60 11.24 5.37
C THR A 5 -3.29 10.54 6.53
N ARG A 6 -3.98 11.32 7.35
CA ARG A 6 -4.89 10.79 8.38
C ARG A 6 -6.34 10.81 7.92
N GLU A 7 -6.57 11.37 6.75
CA GLU A 7 -7.89 11.42 6.14
C GLU A 7 -8.11 10.23 5.21
N GLU A 8 -9.36 10.02 4.83
CA GLU A 8 -9.74 9.00 3.87
C GLU A 8 -9.02 9.22 2.53
N ILE A 9 -8.49 8.16 1.96
CA ILE A 9 -7.78 8.23 0.69
C ILE A 9 -8.78 8.37 -0.46
N ASP A 10 -8.65 9.44 -1.23
CA ASP A 10 -9.41 9.61 -2.47
C ASP A 10 -8.69 8.84 -3.59
N PHE A 11 -8.95 7.53 -3.67
CA PHE A 11 -8.28 6.68 -4.64
C PHE A 11 -8.76 6.92 -6.08
N HIS A 12 -9.93 7.51 -6.27
CA HIS A 12 -10.37 7.94 -7.60
C HIS A 12 -9.48 9.07 -8.11
N ALA A 13 -9.29 10.11 -7.32
CA ALA A 13 -8.40 11.21 -7.68
C ALA A 13 -6.95 10.73 -7.87
N LEU A 14 -6.51 9.79 -7.03
CA LEU A 14 -5.18 9.19 -7.16
C LEU A 14 -5.03 8.47 -8.50
N THR A 15 -6.02 7.70 -8.90
CA THR A 15 -6.04 6.98 -10.18
C THR A 15 -6.00 7.96 -11.35
N GLU A 16 -6.83 8.99 -11.31
CA GLU A 16 -6.86 10.00 -12.36
C GLU A 16 -5.52 10.74 -12.48
N SER A 17 -4.80 10.94 -11.38
CA SER A 17 -3.51 11.65 -11.37
C SER A 17 -2.41 10.92 -12.16
N VAL A 18 -2.51 9.61 -12.36
CA VAL A 18 -1.50 8.83 -13.10
C VAL A 18 -1.87 8.57 -14.54
N ARG A 19 -3.09 8.93 -14.94
CA ARG A 19 -3.51 8.76 -16.34
C ARG A 19 -2.72 9.70 -17.25
N SER A 20 -2.44 9.21 -18.45
CA SER A 20 -1.69 9.95 -19.47
C SER A 20 -2.07 9.44 -20.84
N ASP A 21 -2.01 10.32 -21.85
CA ASP A 21 -2.23 9.92 -23.25
C ASP A 21 -1.18 8.91 -23.74
N GLN A 22 -0.05 8.83 -23.05
CA GLN A 22 1.02 7.89 -23.38
C GLN A 22 0.84 6.53 -22.70
N ALA A 23 -0.08 6.43 -21.76
CA ALA A 23 -0.30 5.20 -21.00
C ALA A 23 -1.44 4.38 -21.59
N GLY A 24 -1.15 3.14 -21.94
CA GLY A 24 -2.17 2.17 -22.34
C GLY A 24 -2.69 1.34 -21.17
N ALA A 25 -2.06 1.45 -20.01
CA ALA A 25 -2.45 0.68 -18.82
C ALA A 25 -2.34 1.51 -17.55
N VAL A 26 -3.37 1.44 -16.74
CA VAL A 26 -3.41 2.01 -15.39
C VAL A 26 -3.80 0.89 -14.42
N VAL A 27 -2.97 0.67 -13.40
CA VAL A 27 -3.24 -0.32 -12.36
C VAL A 27 -3.41 0.40 -11.04
N LEU A 28 -4.48 0.09 -10.33
CA LEU A 28 -4.74 0.56 -8.99
C LEU A 28 -4.79 -0.63 -8.04
N PHE A 29 -3.97 -0.60 -7.01
CA PHE A 29 -4.04 -1.51 -5.89
C PHE A 29 -4.61 -0.78 -4.68
N LEU A 30 -5.56 -1.39 -4.00
CA LEU A 30 -6.09 -0.92 -2.72
C LEU A 30 -5.85 -1.98 -1.66
N GLY A 31 -5.12 -1.61 -0.61
CA GLY A 31 -5.05 -2.41 0.61
C GLY A 31 -6.19 -2.00 1.54
N THR A 32 -6.99 -2.96 1.97
CA THR A 32 -8.14 -2.69 2.81
C THR A 32 -8.05 -3.45 4.14
N VAL A 33 -8.71 -2.94 5.16
CA VAL A 33 -8.74 -3.58 6.48
C VAL A 33 -9.68 -4.77 6.44
N ARG A 34 -9.13 -5.97 6.61
CA ARG A 34 -9.89 -7.21 6.60
C ARG A 34 -10.30 -7.66 8.01
N GLU A 35 -11.41 -8.37 8.11
CA GLU A 35 -11.93 -8.85 9.38
C GLU A 35 -11.08 -9.96 10.01
N MET A 36 -10.62 -10.92 9.20
CA MET A 36 -9.91 -12.09 9.71
C MET A 36 -8.43 -12.07 9.38
N THR A 37 -7.60 -12.36 10.39
CA THR A 37 -6.15 -12.51 10.24
C THR A 37 -5.69 -13.70 11.06
N ASP A 38 -5.18 -14.75 10.39
CA ASP A 38 -4.69 -15.99 11.02
C ASP A 38 -5.71 -16.61 12.00
N GLY A 39 -6.98 -16.63 11.60
CA GLY A 39 -8.07 -17.18 12.41
C GLY A 39 -8.57 -16.28 13.53
N ARG A 40 -8.01 -15.09 13.69
CA ARG A 40 -8.44 -14.11 14.71
C ARG A 40 -9.23 -13.00 14.04
N GLN A 41 -10.27 -12.53 14.74
CA GLN A 41 -11.11 -11.44 14.26
C GLN A 41 -10.54 -10.08 14.71
N THR A 42 -10.33 -9.22 13.73
CA THR A 42 -9.93 -7.81 13.91
C THR A 42 -11.18 -6.93 13.90
N VAL A 43 -11.23 -5.92 14.74
CA VAL A 43 -12.30 -4.92 14.72
C VAL A 43 -11.83 -3.59 14.13
N ALA A 44 -10.55 -3.29 14.24
CA ALA A 44 -9.95 -2.08 13.66
C ALA A 44 -8.42 -2.22 13.61
N LEU A 45 -7.77 -1.41 12.79
CA LEU A 45 -6.32 -1.23 12.78
C LEU A 45 -5.98 0.22 13.10
N ASP A 46 -4.88 0.41 13.82
CA ASP A 46 -4.25 1.72 13.96
C ASP A 46 -2.90 1.69 13.27
N TYR A 47 -2.68 2.59 12.34
CA TYR A 47 -1.40 2.74 11.66
C TYR A 47 -0.64 3.92 12.22
N ASP A 48 0.65 3.71 12.49
CA ASP A 48 1.56 4.76 12.90
C ASP A 48 2.90 4.62 12.18
N GLY A 49 3.68 5.69 12.15
CA GLY A 49 4.95 5.67 11.45
C GLY A 49 5.73 6.96 11.66
N TYR A 50 6.89 6.99 11.01
CA TYR A 50 7.76 8.17 10.99
C TYR A 50 7.60 8.88 9.65
N PRO A 51 6.80 9.97 9.56
CA PRO A 51 6.42 10.55 8.27
C PRO A 51 7.60 10.91 7.36
N ALA A 52 8.64 11.53 7.90
CA ALA A 52 9.80 11.92 7.09
C ALA A 52 10.53 10.71 6.50
N MET A 53 10.76 9.67 7.32
CA MET A 53 11.42 8.45 6.86
C MET A 53 10.52 7.66 5.90
N ALA A 54 9.24 7.58 6.18
CA ALA A 54 8.29 6.91 5.33
C ALA A 54 8.21 7.58 3.96
N ASN A 55 8.10 8.89 3.91
CA ASN A 55 8.11 9.65 2.65
C ASN A 55 9.39 9.42 1.85
N ALA A 56 10.54 9.43 2.51
CA ALA A 56 11.84 9.21 1.86
C ALA A 56 11.90 7.79 1.25
N LYS A 57 11.46 6.79 1.99
CA LYS A 57 11.44 5.40 1.51
C LYS A 57 10.46 5.19 0.35
N LEU A 58 9.30 5.79 0.43
CA LEU A 58 8.33 5.73 -0.67
C LEU A 58 8.87 6.38 -1.94
N ALA A 59 9.57 7.52 -1.80
CA ALA A 59 10.23 8.18 -2.93
C ALA A 59 11.33 7.30 -3.55
N GLU A 60 12.12 6.61 -2.73
CA GLU A 60 13.12 5.64 -3.20
C GLU A 60 12.49 4.50 -3.99
N LEU A 61 11.36 3.96 -3.50
CA LEU A 61 10.64 2.88 -4.19
C LEU A 61 10.08 3.34 -5.53
N GLU A 62 9.50 4.53 -5.58
CA GLU A 62 9.02 5.09 -6.85
C GLU A 62 10.17 5.24 -7.85
N ALA A 63 11.31 5.79 -7.42
CA ALA A 63 12.48 5.94 -8.27
C ALA A 63 12.99 4.58 -8.77
N GLU A 64 13.00 3.55 -7.92
CA GLU A 64 13.40 2.21 -8.30
C GLU A 64 12.46 1.59 -9.33
N ALA A 65 11.16 1.76 -9.15
CA ALA A 65 10.16 1.28 -10.12
C ALA A 65 10.35 1.93 -11.49
N ARG A 66 10.65 3.23 -11.50
CA ARG A 66 10.93 3.96 -12.75
C ARG A 66 12.21 3.49 -13.43
N ARG A 67 13.18 2.99 -12.69
CA ARG A 67 14.40 2.39 -13.27
C ARG A 67 14.15 1.02 -13.89
N ARG A 68 13.24 0.24 -13.32
CA ARG A 68 12.99 -1.15 -13.73
C ARG A 68 11.96 -1.28 -14.84
N TRP A 69 10.99 -0.40 -14.86
CA TRP A 69 9.86 -0.46 -15.81
C TRP A 69 9.61 0.90 -16.43
N PRO A 70 9.00 0.95 -17.62
CA PRO A 70 8.66 2.21 -18.28
C PRO A 70 7.45 2.88 -17.63
N VAL A 71 7.56 3.20 -16.35
CA VAL A 71 6.53 3.90 -15.59
C VAL A 71 6.37 5.31 -16.12
N ILE A 72 5.15 5.69 -16.48
CA ILE A 72 4.83 7.03 -16.92
C ILE A 72 4.54 7.91 -15.70
N GLU A 73 3.59 7.47 -14.86
CA GLU A 73 3.30 8.13 -13.59
C GLU A 73 3.03 7.08 -12.50
N ALA A 74 3.33 7.45 -11.26
CA ALA A 74 3.02 6.63 -10.10
C ALA A 74 2.55 7.51 -8.96
N ALA A 75 1.62 7.00 -8.17
CA ALA A 75 1.10 7.67 -6.99
C ALA A 75 0.90 6.65 -5.88
N ILE A 76 1.36 6.98 -4.68
CA ILE A 76 1.25 6.12 -3.50
C ILE A 76 0.67 6.96 -2.37
N ALA A 77 -0.40 6.48 -1.76
CA ALA A 77 -0.98 7.08 -0.57
C ALA A 77 -1.10 6.05 0.54
N HIS A 78 -0.72 6.41 1.75
CA HIS A 78 -0.91 5.59 2.93
C HIS A 78 -1.63 6.38 4.01
N ARG A 79 -2.67 5.79 4.59
CA ARG A 79 -3.42 6.40 5.68
C ARG A 79 -2.84 5.98 7.02
N LEU A 80 -2.71 6.95 7.92
CA LEU A 80 -2.30 6.75 9.31
C LEU A 80 -3.50 6.97 10.23
N GLY A 81 -3.41 6.46 11.45
CA GLY A 81 -4.48 6.56 12.44
C GLY A 81 -5.37 5.33 12.42
N ARG A 82 -6.53 5.45 13.04
CA ARG A 82 -7.48 4.34 13.18
C ARG A 82 -8.28 4.14 11.89
N LEU A 83 -8.33 2.88 11.45
CA LEU A 83 -9.14 2.45 10.32
C LEU A 83 -10.10 1.34 10.75
N GLU A 84 -11.33 1.45 10.31
CA GLU A 84 -12.35 0.42 10.52
C GLU A 84 -12.29 -0.63 9.41
N LEU A 85 -13.03 -1.71 9.58
CA LEU A 85 -13.10 -2.78 8.58
C LEU A 85 -13.54 -2.25 7.22
N GLY A 86 -12.89 -2.70 6.18
CA GLY A 86 -13.19 -2.31 4.79
C GLY A 86 -12.60 -0.99 4.34
N GLU A 87 -12.07 -0.17 5.26
CA GLU A 87 -11.45 1.08 4.88
C GLU A 87 -10.11 0.86 4.18
N VAL A 88 -9.76 1.79 3.29
CA VAL A 88 -8.53 1.73 2.51
C VAL A 88 -7.36 2.27 3.33
N SER A 89 -6.36 1.43 3.58
CA SER A 89 -5.15 1.83 4.30
C SER A 89 -4.05 2.32 3.36
N VAL A 90 -3.97 1.77 2.17
CA VAL A 90 -2.95 2.10 1.19
C VAL A 90 -3.52 2.02 -0.21
N ALA A 91 -3.11 2.94 -1.06
CA ALA A 91 -3.43 2.93 -2.47
C ALA A 91 -2.15 3.12 -3.28
N VAL A 92 -1.97 2.29 -4.30
CA VAL A 92 -0.84 2.38 -5.25
C VAL A 92 -1.42 2.43 -6.65
N ALA A 93 -1.16 3.52 -7.37
CA ALA A 93 -1.56 3.67 -8.76
C ALA A 93 -0.33 3.83 -9.65
N VAL A 94 -0.30 3.10 -10.75
CA VAL A 94 0.82 3.12 -11.70
C VAL A 94 0.28 3.13 -13.12
N SER A 95 0.87 3.94 -13.97
CA SER A 95 0.61 3.90 -15.41
C SER A 95 1.87 3.56 -16.20
N CYS A 96 1.69 2.73 -17.23
CA CYS A 96 2.72 2.30 -18.16
C CYS A 96 2.15 2.24 -19.57
N PRO A 97 2.99 2.19 -20.63
CA PRO A 97 2.50 1.96 -21.98
C PRO A 97 1.70 0.65 -22.11
N HIS A 98 2.12 -0.42 -21.41
CA HIS A 98 1.51 -1.74 -21.49
C HIS A 98 1.21 -2.33 -20.11
N ARG A 99 0.19 -3.20 -20.07
CA ARG A 99 -0.34 -3.77 -18.82
C ARG A 99 0.66 -4.65 -18.03
N GLY A 100 1.50 -5.40 -18.73
CA GLY A 100 2.47 -6.27 -18.06
C GLY A 100 3.38 -5.50 -17.12
N ASP A 101 3.97 -4.42 -17.62
CA ASP A 101 4.84 -3.55 -16.84
C ASP A 101 4.06 -2.84 -15.73
N ALA A 102 2.82 -2.43 -15.99
CA ALA A 102 2.00 -1.76 -14.99
C ALA A 102 1.68 -2.70 -13.81
N PHE A 103 1.32 -3.95 -14.08
CA PHE A 103 1.11 -4.94 -13.03
C PHE A 103 2.40 -5.24 -12.26
N ASP A 104 3.51 -5.41 -12.96
CA ASP A 104 4.80 -5.72 -12.33
C ASP A 104 5.28 -4.56 -11.44
N ALA A 105 5.22 -3.34 -11.95
CA ALA A 105 5.60 -2.15 -11.19
C ALA A 105 4.69 -1.93 -9.97
N GLY A 106 3.40 -2.08 -10.15
CA GLY A 106 2.43 -1.96 -9.05
C GLY A 106 2.67 -3.00 -7.96
N ARG A 107 2.89 -4.24 -8.33
CA ARG A 107 3.21 -5.32 -7.41
C ARG A 107 4.52 -5.04 -6.66
N PHE A 108 5.56 -4.64 -7.38
CA PHE A 108 6.83 -4.28 -6.76
C PHE A 108 6.64 -3.19 -5.69
N LEU A 109 5.91 -2.14 -6.01
CA LEU A 109 5.71 -1.03 -5.10
C LEU A 109 5.01 -1.46 -3.81
N ILE A 110 3.92 -2.22 -3.90
CA ILE A 110 3.22 -2.65 -2.69
C ILE A 110 4.02 -3.68 -1.89
N ASP A 111 4.68 -4.64 -2.55
CA ASP A 111 5.49 -5.64 -1.88
C ASP A 111 6.64 -4.99 -1.11
N GLN A 112 7.37 -4.08 -1.74
CA GLN A 112 8.50 -3.40 -1.11
C GLN A 112 8.06 -2.41 -0.03
N LEU A 113 6.94 -1.73 -0.24
CA LEU A 113 6.36 -0.84 0.77
C LEU A 113 6.14 -1.58 2.08
N LYS A 114 5.55 -2.77 2.00
CA LYS A 114 5.27 -3.60 3.17
C LYS A 114 6.52 -4.05 3.92
N ILE A 115 7.65 -4.17 3.22
CA ILE A 115 8.92 -4.66 3.79
C ILE A 115 9.77 -3.51 4.34
N THR A 116 9.85 -2.39 3.62
CA THR A 116 10.89 -1.38 3.85
C THR A 116 10.41 -0.07 4.44
N VAL A 117 9.12 0.24 4.33
CA VAL A 117 8.60 1.53 4.80
C VAL A 117 8.29 1.45 6.30
N PRO A 118 8.79 2.41 7.12
CA PRO A 118 8.63 2.36 8.57
C PRO A 118 7.23 2.82 8.99
N ILE A 119 6.25 1.97 8.74
CA ILE A 119 4.87 2.12 9.17
C ILE A 119 4.49 0.87 9.94
N TRP A 120 3.97 1.04 11.17
CA TRP A 120 3.54 -0.04 12.04
C TRP A 120 2.02 -0.06 12.10
N LYS A 121 1.45 -1.26 12.31
CA LYS A 121 0.02 -1.41 12.57
C LYS A 121 -0.21 -2.01 13.96
N LYS A 122 -1.22 -1.49 14.64
CA LYS A 122 -1.75 -2.08 15.86
C LYS A 122 -3.05 -2.80 15.52
N GLU A 123 -3.05 -4.11 15.71
CA GLU A 123 -4.28 -4.90 15.62
C GLU A 123 -5.14 -4.65 16.85
N ASN A 124 -6.42 -4.38 16.64
CA ASN A 124 -7.42 -4.34 17.70
C ASN A 124 -8.28 -5.57 17.52
N TRP A 125 -8.01 -6.58 18.35
CA TRP A 125 -8.68 -7.87 18.27
C TRP A 125 -10.08 -7.81 18.89
N ALA A 126 -10.99 -8.67 18.40
CA ALA A 126 -12.36 -8.71 18.88
C ALA A 126 -12.47 -9.12 20.38
N ASP A 127 -11.45 -9.78 20.93
CA ASP A 127 -11.38 -10.14 22.34
C ASP A 127 -10.98 -8.97 23.26
N GLY A 128 -10.77 -7.79 22.70
CA GLY A 128 -10.38 -6.58 23.43
C GLY A 128 -8.88 -6.40 23.62
N THR A 129 -8.06 -7.36 23.19
CA THR A 129 -6.60 -7.23 23.24
C THR A 129 -6.07 -6.48 22.01
N THR A 130 -4.86 -5.95 22.13
CA THR A 130 -4.18 -5.24 21.06
C THR A 130 -2.75 -5.77 20.87
N GLU A 131 -2.24 -5.62 19.66
CA GLU A 131 -0.89 -6.08 19.33
C GLU A 131 -0.30 -5.18 18.24
N TRP A 132 0.90 -4.64 18.48
CA TRP A 132 1.66 -3.92 17.46
C TRP A 132 2.41 -4.90 16.57
N VAL A 133 2.24 -4.74 15.25
CA VAL A 133 2.87 -5.59 14.24
C VAL A 133 3.66 -4.72 13.28
N HIS A 134 4.94 -5.05 13.09
CA HIS A 134 5.74 -4.42 12.04
C HIS A 134 5.34 -5.03 10.69
N PRO A 135 5.11 -4.23 9.64
CA PRO A 135 4.70 -4.75 8.34
C PRO A 135 5.65 -5.80 7.76
N GLY A 136 6.96 -5.63 7.99
CA GLY A 136 7.97 -6.58 7.54
C GLY A 136 7.97 -7.91 8.29
N SER A 137 7.23 -8.04 9.38
CA SER A 137 7.07 -9.29 10.12
C SER A 137 5.89 -10.12 9.63
N GLU A 138 5.05 -9.58 8.77
CA GLU A 138 4.04 -10.36 8.08
C GLU A 138 4.75 -11.29 7.10
N SER A 139 4.69 -12.57 7.36
CA SER A 139 5.36 -13.56 6.52
C SER A 139 4.71 -13.60 5.14
N PRO A 140 5.43 -13.26 4.08
CA PRO A 140 4.89 -13.39 2.72
C PRO A 140 4.55 -14.83 2.36
N ALA A 141 5.20 -15.76 3.05
CA ALA A 141 5.01 -17.18 2.79
C ALA A 141 3.67 -17.73 3.30
N THR A 142 3.06 -17.05 4.28
CA THR A 142 1.73 -17.43 4.75
C THR A 142 0.62 -16.86 3.90
N SER A 143 0.94 -15.89 3.06
CA SER A 143 -0.06 -15.20 2.25
C SER A 143 -0.24 -15.80 0.87
N ALA A 144 0.68 -16.63 0.41
CA ALA A 144 0.56 -17.27 -0.88
C ALA A 144 1.11 -18.67 -0.83
N PRO A 145 0.25 -19.70 -0.77
CA PRO A 145 0.70 -20.99 -1.23
C PRO A 145 1.20 -20.79 -2.66
N PRO A 146 2.37 -21.28 -2.98
CA PRO A 146 2.82 -21.25 -4.37
C PRO A 146 1.79 -22.03 -5.17
N VAL A 147 1.16 -21.31 -6.03
CA VAL A 147 0.25 -21.93 -6.98
C VAL A 147 1.06 -22.27 -8.20
#